data_57a8ef9a38d637b7f8c77a4d0ad258ff
#
_entry.id   57a8ef9a38d637b7f8c77a4d0ad258ff
#
_cell.length_a   1.000
_cell.length_b   1.000
_cell.length_c   1.000
_cell.angle_alpha   90.00
_cell.angle_beta   90.00
_cell.angle_gamma   90.00
#
_symmetry.space_group_name_H-M   'P 1'
#
loop_
_entity.id
_entity.type
_entity.pdbx_description
1 polymer ?
#
loop_
_entity_poly.entity_id
_entity_poly.type
_entity_poly.pdbx_seq_one_letter_code
_entity_poly.pdbx_strand_id
1 'polypeptide(L)'
;MAIPPNSGATLQSAVSQMLLEVSSDVITLQEVDLNQDRSSGVNQVSHIAKLLGAKYWVFATSLIGTPGEKWSAVESELIYTQDSVIPSQAMYGIGIVSKERVKSWHRINLGRSAIGMPLLIPGEKRAQFIYVSDEPRSALLAELENGLSISTTHLSFVPGKNVAQLRKII
;
A
#
# COMPACT_ATOMS: atom_id res chain seq x y z
N MET A 1 -5.35 8.72 -4.23
CA MET A 1 -5.48 10.11 -3.73
C MET A 1 -5.76 10.00 -2.24
N ALA A 2 -4.78 10.27 -1.42
CA ALA A 2 -5.00 10.30 0.02
C ALA A 2 -5.99 11.45 0.30
N ILE A 3 -7.18 11.12 0.72
CA ILE A 3 -8.11 12.11 1.25
C ILE A 3 -7.45 12.60 2.53
N PRO A 4 -7.13 13.91 2.67
CA PRO A 4 -6.59 14.40 3.93
C PRO A 4 -7.59 14.09 5.03
N PRO A 5 -7.20 13.33 6.05
CA PRO A 5 -8.12 12.95 7.10
C PRO A 5 -8.49 14.20 7.89
N ASN A 6 -9.76 14.50 7.98
CA ASN A 6 -10.25 15.47 8.94
C ASN A 6 -10.10 14.97 10.40
N SER A 7 -9.74 13.74 10.61
CA SER A 7 -9.10 13.17 11.81
C SER A 7 -8.78 11.71 11.54
N GLY A 8 -7.64 11.21 12.00
CA GLY A 8 -7.27 9.79 11.89
C GLY A 8 -8.31 8.86 12.54
N ALA A 9 -8.99 9.32 13.58
CA ALA A 9 -10.08 8.61 14.25
C ALA A 9 -11.31 8.38 13.33
N THR A 10 -11.65 9.34 12.47
CA THR A 10 -12.81 9.22 11.56
C THR A 10 -12.54 8.21 10.45
N LEU A 11 -11.31 8.19 9.90
CA LEU A 11 -10.94 7.22 8.89
C LEU A 11 -10.87 5.79 9.46
N GLN A 12 -10.29 5.63 10.65
CA GLN A 12 -10.25 4.34 11.33
C GLN A 12 -11.65 3.82 11.65
N SER A 13 -12.58 4.66 12.09
CA SER A 13 -13.96 4.24 12.37
C SER A 13 -14.70 3.85 11.09
N ALA A 14 -14.55 4.61 10.00
CA ALA A 14 -15.16 4.30 8.70
C ALA A 14 -14.62 2.99 8.11
N VAL A 15 -13.31 2.76 8.15
CA VAL A 15 -12.69 1.51 7.73
C VAL A 15 -13.15 0.35 8.60
N SER A 16 -13.20 0.53 9.92
CA SER A 16 -13.69 -0.50 10.85
C SER A 16 -15.13 -0.89 10.57
N GLN A 17 -15.99 0.10 10.33
CA GLN A 17 -17.40 -0.15 10.00
C GLN A 17 -17.56 -0.88 8.67
N MET A 18 -16.84 -0.45 7.63
CA MET A 18 -16.83 -1.10 6.33
C MET A 18 -16.35 -2.56 6.43
N LEU A 19 -15.30 -2.83 7.22
CA LEU A 19 -14.76 -4.17 7.41
C LEU A 19 -15.69 -5.10 8.16
N LEU A 20 -16.55 -4.59 9.05
CA LEU A 20 -17.59 -5.38 9.72
C LEU A 20 -18.71 -5.80 8.76
N GLU A 21 -18.98 -5.01 7.73
CA GLU A 21 -19.99 -5.29 6.71
C GLU A 21 -19.46 -6.24 5.61
N VAL A 22 -18.14 -6.27 5.39
CA VAL A 22 -17.51 -7.10 4.34
C VAL A 22 -17.01 -8.41 4.94
N SER A 23 -17.74 -9.51 4.69
CA SER A 23 -17.28 -10.86 5.03
C SER A 23 -16.26 -11.34 3.99
N SER A 24 -15.01 -10.90 4.12
CA SER A 24 -13.93 -11.30 3.22
C SER A 24 -12.89 -12.14 3.94
N ASP A 25 -12.36 -13.16 3.27
CA ASP A 25 -11.27 -13.99 3.79
C ASP A 25 -9.90 -13.41 3.50
N VAL A 26 -9.79 -12.65 2.40
CA VAL A 26 -8.56 -11.96 2.01
C VAL A 26 -8.88 -10.54 1.56
N ILE A 27 -8.09 -9.58 2.03
CA ILE A 27 -8.17 -8.17 1.62
C ILE A 27 -6.81 -7.72 1.11
N THR A 28 -6.83 -7.05 -0.03
CA THR A 28 -5.66 -6.38 -0.59
C THR A 28 -5.74 -4.88 -0.34
N LEU A 29 -4.63 -4.28 0.01
CA LEU A 29 -4.52 -2.90 0.43
C LEU A 29 -3.48 -2.17 -0.41
N GLN A 30 -3.82 -0.98 -0.83
CA GLN A 30 -2.93 -0.08 -1.57
C GLN A 30 -2.83 1.25 -0.82
N GLU A 31 -1.73 1.97 -1.02
CA GLU A 31 -1.50 3.27 -0.39
C GLU A 31 -1.56 3.21 1.15
N VAL A 32 -0.94 2.19 1.74
CA VAL A 32 -0.94 2.00 3.19
C VAL A 32 0.33 2.50 3.84
N ASP A 33 0.15 3.07 5.03
CA ASP A 33 1.20 3.62 5.86
C ASP A 33 1.72 2.62 6.89
N LEU A 34 3.01 2.73 7.17
CA LEU A 34 3.66 2.13 8.31
C LEU A 34 4.50 3.21 9.00
N ASN A 35 4.22 3.47 10.28
CA ASN A 35 4.89 4.49 11.11
C ASN A 35 4.87 5.92 10.55
N GLN A 36 3.89 6.30 9.74
CA GLN A 36 3.73 7.68 9.27
C GLN A 36 3.05 8.52 10.35
N ASP A 37 3.53 9.74 10.55
CA ASP A 37 2.92 10.69 11.53
C ASP A 37 1.47 11.00 11.16
N ARG A 38 1.17 11.14 9.88
CA ARG A 38 -0.19 11.39 9.36
C ARG A 38 -1.19 10.28 9.69
N SER A 39 -0.71 9.07 9.98
CA SER A 39 -1.51 7.92 10.41
C SER A 39 -1.23 7.52 11.86
N SER A 40 -0.73 8.46 12.69
CA SER A 40 -0.46 8.27 14.12
C SER A 40 0.53 7.14 14.42
N GLY A 41 1.50 6.92 13.55
CA GLY A 41 2.54 5.89 13.71
C GLY A 41 2.04 4.45 13.63
N VAL A 42 0.83 4.23 13.11
CA VAL A 42 0.23 2.88 13.03
C VAL A 42 0.74 2.12 11.82
N ASN A 43 0.94 0.81 11.98
CA ASN A 43 1.00 -0.11 10.86
C ASN A 43 -0.44 -0.41 10.41
N GLN A 44 -0.91 0.22 9.34
CA GLN A 44 -2.28 0.12 8.88
C GLN A 44 -2.67 -1.31 8.47
N VAL A 45 -1.73 -2.08 7.91
CA VAL A 45 -2.00 -3.49 7.52
C VAL A 45 -2.24 -4.36 8.75
N SER A 46 -1.37 -4.27 9.76
CA SER A 46 -1.54 -5.05 11.00
C SER A 46 -2.79 -4.62 11.77
N HIS A 47 -3.13 -3.33 11.72
CA HIS A 47 -4.35 -2.80 12.33
C HIS A 47 -5.60 -3.41 11.70
N ILE A 48 -5.67 -3.42 10.36
CA ILE A 48 -6.76 -4.04 9.60
C ILE A 48 -6.84 -5.55 9.87
N ALA A 49 -5.68 -6.24 9.95
CA ALA A 49 -5.63 -7.65 10.29
C ALA A 49 -6.29 -7.93 11.66
N LYS A 50 -5.99 -7.10 12.67
CA LYS A 50 -6.63 -7.21 14.01
C LYS A 50 -8.14 -6.99 13.95
N LEU A 51 -8.62 -6.00 13.21
CA LEU A 51 -10.05 -5.72 13.07
C LEU A 51 -10.81 -6.87 12.42
N LEU A 52 -10.18 -7.55 11.45
CA LEU A 52 -10.76 -8.68 10.73
C LEU A 52 -10.64 -10.01 11.49
N GLY A 53 -9.87 -10.07 12.57
CA GLY A 53 -9.48 -11.32 13.22
C GLY A 53 -8.59 -12.20 12.33
N ALA A 54 -7.90 -11.59 11.36
CA ALA A 54 -7.01 -12.28 10.44
C ALA A 54 -5.64 -12.53 11.09
N LYS A 55 -5.10 -13.74 10.88
CA LYS A 55 -3.82 -14.15 11.47
C LYS A 55 -2.62 -13.79 10.58
N TYR A 56 -2.83 -13.74 9.27
CA TYR A 56 -1.76 -13.58 8.30
C TYR A 56 -1.85 -12.21 7.66
N TRP A 57 -0.75 -11.51 7.61
CA TRP A 57 -0.66 -10.25 6.90
C TRP A 57 0.77 -10.00 6.43
N VAL A 58 0.91 -9.19 5.41
CA VAL A 58 2.17 -8.71 4.89
C VAL A 58 2.06 -7.26 4.47
N PHE A 59 3.07 -6.48 4.80
CA PHE A 59 3.29 -5.12 4.29
C PHE A 59 4.52 -5.16 3.38
N ALA A 60 4.37 -4.75 2.13
CA ALA A 60 5.48 -4.60 1.18
C ALA A 60 5.82 -3.12 1.01
N THR A 61 7.04 -2.76 1.40
CA THR A 61 7.53 -1.39 1.36
C THR A 61 7.80 -0.96 -0.08
N SER A 62 7.14 0.08 -0.55
CA SER A 62 7.44 0.71 -1.84
C SER A 62 8.48 1.81 -1.70
N LEU A 63 8.40 2.60 -0.63
CA LEU A 63 9.38 3.64 -0.29
C LEU A 63 9.56 3.78 1.22
N ILE A 64 10.72 4.28 1.62
CA ILE A 64 11.03 4.69 3.00
C ILE A 64 10.96 6.21 3.06
N GLY A 65 10.21 6.74 4.02
CA GLY A 65 9.90 8.16 4.15
C GLY A 65 8.43 8.46 3.88
N THR A 66 8.11 9.72 3.57
CA THR A 66 6.73 10.20 3.39
C THR A 66 6.46 10.50 1.92
N PRO A 67 5.41 9.89 1.31
CA PRO A 67 4.99 10.20 -0.06
C PRO A 67 4.72 11.71 -0.24
N GLY A 68 5.22 12.28 -1.33
CA GLY A 68 5.09 13.71 -1.62
C GLY A 68 6.09 14.62 -0.89
N GLU A 69 6.88 14.06 0.03
CA GLU A 69 7.92 14.80 0.78
C GLU A 69 9.30 14.18 0.51
N LYS A 70 10.04 13.87 1.58
CA LYS A 70 11.34 13.19 1.48
C LYS A 70 11.15 11.68 1.58
N TRP A 71 11.64 10.98 0.58
CA TRP A 71 11.63 9.52 0.56
C TRP A 71 12.84 8.96 -0.19
N SER A 72 13.13 7.70 0.04
CA SER A 72 14.09 6.90 -0.71
C SER A 72 13.45 5.64 -1.27
N ALA A 73 13.92 5.21 -2.43
CA ALA A 73 13.48 3.95 -3.02
C ALA A 73 14.00 2.75 -2.21
N VAL A 74 13.24 1.67 -2.23
CA VAL A 74 13.64 0.39 -1.65
C VAL A 74 14.15 -0.51 -2.78
N GLU A 75 15.41 -0.87 -2.74
CA GLU A 75 16.04 -1.74 -3.76
C GLU A 75 15.87 -3.22 -3.44
N SER A 76 15.72 -3.57 -2.15
CA SER A 76 15.56 -4.94 -1.67
C SER A 76 14.09 -5.39 -1.67
N GLU A 77 13.88 -6.69 -1.55
CA GLU A 77 12.56 -7.29 -1.32
C GLU A 77 12.11 -7.10 0.13
N LEU A 78 11.92 -5.85 0.55
CA LEU A 78 11.59 -5.50 1.92
C LEU A 78 10.10 -5.72 2.18
N ILE A 79 9.79 -6.76 2.93
CA ILE A 79 8.45 -7.08 3.41
C ILE A 79 8.45 -7.26 4.93
N TYR A 80 7.34 -6.97 5.56
CA TYR A 80 7.09 -7.20 6.98
C TYR A 80 5.81 -8.00 7.15
N THR A 81 5.86 -9.01 8.01
CA THR A 81 4.75 -9.91 8.32
C THR A 81 4.44 -9.84 9.81
N GLN A 82 3.47 -10.64 10.26
CA GLN A 82 3.14 -10.79 11.68
C GLN A 82 4.33 -11.26 12.55
N ASP A 83 5.34 -11.90 11.93
CA ASP A 83 6.52 -12.44 12.62
C ASP A 83 7.73 -11.51 12.52
N SER A 84 7.59 -10.36 11.86
CA SER A 84 8.69 -9.43 11.63
C SER A 84 8.86 -8.44 12.79
N VAL A 85 10.09 -8.06 13.07
CA VAL A 85 10.40 -6.88 13.87
C VAL A 85 10.17 -5.64 13.01
N ILE A 86 9.25 -4.79 13.43
CA ILE A 86 8.90 -3.58 12.68
C ILE A 86 9.87 -2.46 13.07
N PRO A 87 10.59 -1.86 12.10
CA PRO A 87 11.47 -0.73 12.38
C PRO A 87 10.66 0.53 12.68
N SER A 88 11.31 1.52 13.28
CA SER A 88 10.69 2.82 13.62
C SER A 88 10.57 3.79 12.43
N GLN A 89 11.15 3.46 11.30
CA GLN A 89 11.14 4.33 10.12
C GLN A 89 9.74 4.44 9.51
N ALA A 90 9.39 5.65 9.03
CA ALA A 90 8.19 5.87 8.24
C ALA A 90 8.32 5.18 6.88
N MET A 91 7.31 4.42 6.47
CA MET A 91 7.26 3.69 5.21
C MET A 91 5.88 3.77 4.59
N TYR A 92 5.84 3.53 3.29
CA TYR A 92 4.61 3.51 2.50
C TYR A 92 4.66 2.38 1.50
N GLY A 93 3.50 1.74 1.27
CA GLY A 93 3.48 0.59 0.39
C GLY A 93 2.10 0.00 0.13
N ILE A 94 2.10 -1.31 -0.02
CA ILE A 94 0.91 -2.12 -0.28
C ILE A 94 0.88 -3.29 0.72
N GLY A 95 -0.29 -3.88 0.93
CA GLY A 95 -0.44 -4.99 1.85
C GLY A 95 -1.46 -6.03 1.43
N ILE A 96 -1.37 -7.20 2.03
CA ILE A 96 -2.40 -8.24 1.97
C ILE A 96 -2.67 -8.70 3.42
N VAL A 97 -3.94 -8.88 3.73
CA VAL A 97 -4.43 -9.44 4.98
C VAL A 97 -5.23 -10.69 4.65
N SER A 98 -5.00 -11.80 5.35
CA SER A 98 -5.66 -13.07 5.10
C SER A 98 -6.08 -13.76 6.38
N LYS A 99 -7.33 -14.27 6.43
CA LYS A 99 -7.78 -15.25 7.42
C LYS A 99 -7.29 -16.64 7.06
N GLU A 100 -7.15 -16.90 5.76
CA GLU A 100 -6.63 -18.14 5.21
C GLU A 100 -5.12 -18.27 5.41
N ARG A 101 -4.65 -19.48 5.55
CA ARG A 101 -3.24 -19.79 5.73
C ARG A 101 -2.43 -19.47 4.48
N VAL A 102 -1.35 -18.72 4.66
CA VAL A 102 -0.46 -18.31 3.56
C VAL A 102 0.80 -19.16 3.59
N LYS A 103 1.09 -19.77 2.44
CA LYS A 103 2.27 -20.60 2.21
C LYS A 103 3.51 -19.76 1.97
N SER A 104 3.39 -18.70 1.14
CA SER A 104 4.51 -17.84 0.77
C SER A 104 4.05 -16.44 0.37
N TRP A 105 4.96 -15.48 0.56
CA TRP A 105 4.83 -14.10 0.14
C TRP A 105 5.92 -13.76 -0.86
N HIS A 106 5.57 -13.09 -1.95
CA HIS A 106 6.53 -12.64 -2.96
C HIS A 106 6.28 -11.17 -3.28
N ARG A 107 7.34 -10.38 -3.24
CA ARG A 107 7.32 -8.99 -3.65
C ARG A 107 8.09 -8.82 -4.95
N ILE A 108 7.52 -8.07 -5.90
CA ILE A 108 8.16 -7.73 -7.17
C ILE A 108 8.39 -6.21 -7.18
N ASN A 109 9.63 -5.79 -7.36
CA ASN A 109 9.95 -4.38 -7.55
C ASN A 109 9.65 -3.96 -9.00
N LEU A 110 8.69 -3.05 -9.16
CA LEU A 110 8.26 -2.54 -10.46
C LEU A 110 9.01 -1.27 -10.89
N GLY A 111 9.75 -0.67 -9.95
CA GLY A 111 10.44 0.59 -10.15
C GLY A 111 9.47 1.77 -10.33
N ARG A 112 9.98 2.90 -10.78
CA ARG A 112 9.22 4.13 -11.04
C ARG A 112 9.51 4.68 -12.42
N SER A 113 8.74 5.66 -12.87
CA SER A 113 9.10 6.50 -14.01
C SER A 113 10.21 7.48 -13.60
N ALA A 114 11.11 7.78 -14.53
CA ALA A 114 12.10 8.84 -14.33
C ALA A 114 11.49 10.25 -14.37
N ILE A 115 10.33 10.37 -15.00
CA ILE A 115 9.58 11.62 -15.13
C ILE A 115 8.24 11.50 -14.42
N GLY A 116 7.78 12.60 -13.83
CA GLY A 116 6.41 12.72 -13.32
C GLY A 116 5.47 13.24 -14.40
N MET A 117 4.26 13.59 -13.98
CA MET A 117 3.24 14.18 -14.86
C MET A 117 2.51 15.34 -14.19
N PRO A 118 2.04 16.31 -14.96
CA PRO A 118 1.09 17.28 -14.45
C PRO A 118 -0.26 16.59 -14.19
N LEU A 119 -0.77 16.74 -12.99
CA LEU A 119 -2.10 16.29 -12.60
C LEU A 119 -3.01 17.50 -12.36
N LEU A 120 -4.24 17.40 -12.83
CA LEU A 120 -5.27 18.38 -12.56
C LEU A 120 -5.95 18.00 -11.23
N ILE A 121 -5.81 18.84 -10.24
CA ILE A 121 -6.46 18.66 -8.94
C ILE A 121 -7.53 19.72 -8.70
N PRO A 122 -8.63 19.39 -8.03
CA PRO A 122 -9.60 20.39 -7.57
C PRO A 122 -8.90 21.37 -6.60
N GLY A 123 -9.01 22.66 -6.85
CA GLY A 123 -8.65 23.71 -5.92
C GLY A 123 -9.89 24.41 -5.38
N GLU A 124 -9.76 25.24 -4.34
CA GLU A 124 -10.90 25.90 -3.71
C GLU A 124 -11.74 26.77 -4.66
N LYS A 125 -11.13 27.40 -5.65
CA LYS A 125 -11.81 28.27 -6.64
C LYS A 125 -11.68 27.82 -8.09
N ARG A 126 -10.60 27.09 -8.41
CA ARG A 126 -10.30 26.61 -9.77
C ARG A 126 -9.48 25.33 -9.68
N ALA A 127 -9.61 24.46 -10.67
CA ALA A 127 -8.71 23.35 -10.85
C ALA A 127 -7.28 23.85 -11.07
N GLN A 128 -6.30 23.17 -10.46
CA GLN A 128 -4.89 23.51 -10.51
C GLN A 128 -4.09 22.38 -11.09
N PHE A 129 -3.10 22.70 -11.91
CA PHE A 129 -2.12 21.73 -12.35
C PHE A 129 -0.98 21.67 -11.31
N ILE A 130 -0.72 20.49 -10.80
CA ILE A 130 0.46 20.20 -10.00
C ILE A 130 1.33 19.19 -10.74
N TYR A 131 2.65 19.35 -10.70
CA TYR A 131 3.57 18.35 -11.19
C TYR A 131 3.82 17.33 -10.09
N VAL A 132 3.52 16.07 -10.38
CA VAL A 132 3.71 14.97 -9.42
C VAL A 132 4.78 14.03 -9.96
N SER A 133 5.84 13.85 -9.19
CA SER A 133 6.87 12.85 -9.45
C SER A 133 6.31 11.44 -9.24
N ASP A 134 6.69 10.52 -10.10
CA ASP A 134 6.31 9.12 -9.91
C ASP A 134 7.08 8.49 -8.73
N GLU A 135 6.41 7.64 -7.99
CA GLU A 135 6.95 6.94 -6.83
C GLU A 135 7.28 5.49 -7.18
N PRO A 136 8.20 4.84 -6.44
CA PRO A 136 8.46 3.43 -6.61
C PRO A 136 7.20 2.58 -6.41
N ARG A 137 7.00 1.62 -7.29
CA ARG A 137 5.85 0.71 -7.28
C ARG A 137 6.29 -0.71 -7.02
N SER A 138 5.42 -1.47 -6.38
CA SER A 138 5.62 -2.88 -6.09
C SER A 138 4.37 -3.68 -6.45
N ALA A 139 4.56 -4.94 -6.77
CA ALA A 139 3.50 -5.93 -6.73
C ALA A 139 3.78 -6.89 -5.56
N LEU A 140 2.73 -7.42 -4.99
CA LEU A 140 2.76 -8.36 -3.89
C LEU A 140 1.87 -9.56 -4.24
N LEU A 141 2.40 -10.75 -4.05
CA LEU A 141 1.72 -12.02 -4.30
C LEU A 141 1.68 -12.83 -3.01
N ALA A 142 0.53 -13.40 -2.72
CA ALA A 142 0.32 -14.40 -1.68
C ALA A 142 -0.06 -15.73 -2.32
N GLU A 143 0.64 -16.80 -1.97
CA GLU A 143 0.23 -18.17 -2.27
C GLU A 143 -0.44 -18.73 -1.02
N LEU A 144 -1.72 -19.12 -1.12
CA LEU A 144 -2.48 -19.72 -0.03
C LEU A 144 -2.28 -21.23 0.01
N GLU A 145 -2.43 -21.84 1.20
CA GLU A 145 -2.33 -23.30 1.32
C GLU A 145 -3.42 -24.05 0.56
N ASN A 146 -4.56 -23.43 0.30
CA ASN A 146 -5.65 -24.00 -0.49
C ASN A 146 -5.40 -23.98 -2.02
N GLY A 147 -4.23 -23.50 -2.46
CA GLY A 147 -3.81 -23.45 -3.87
C GLY A 147 -4.20 -22.16 -4.61
N LEU A 148 -4.89 -21.23 -3.97
CA LEU A 148 -5.18 -19.94 -4.57
C LEU A 148 -3.97 -19.01 -4.49
N SER A 149 -3.76 -18.22 -5.54
CA SER A 149 -2.78 -17.13 -5.57
C SER A 149 -3.51 -15.80 -5.69
N ILE A 150 -3.15 -14.86 -4.82
CA ILE A 150 -3.74 -13.53 -4.76
C ILE A 150 -2.64 -12.50 -4.94
N SER A 151 -2.85 -11.57 -5.85
CA SER A 151 -1.89 -10.49 -6.09
C SER A 151 -2.53 -9.12 -5.98
N THR A 152 -1.73 -8.16 -5.54
CA THR A 152 -2.09 -6.74 -5.54
C THR A 152 -0.92 -5.91 -6.04
N THR A 153 -1.24 -4.80 -6.68
CA THR A 153 -0.26 -3.80 -7.13
C THR A 153 -0.90 -2.43 -7.20
N HIS A 154 -0.08 -1.41 -7.04
CA HIS A 154 -0.42 -0.04 -7.35
C HIS A 154 0.53 0.44 -8.45
N LEU A 155 0.06 0.47 -9.70
CA LEU A 155 0.88 0.82 -10.85
C LEU A 155 1.12 2.33 -10.94
N SER A 156 2.16 2.71 -11.69
CA SER A 156 2.43 4.11 -12.02
C SER A 156 1.26 4.74 -12.76
N PHE A 157 0.99 6.01 -12.47
CA PHE A 157 0.02 6.80 -13.22
C PHE A 157 0.59 7.32 -14.56
N VAL A 158 1.90 7.13 -14.81
CA VAL A 158 2.57 7.55 -16.04
C VAL A 158 2.26 6.56 -17.17
N PRO A 159 1.61 7.01 -18.28
CA PRO A 159 1.31 6.16 -19.43
C PRO A 159 2.54 5.44 -19.98
N GLY A 160 2.38 4.20 -20.39
CA GLY A 160 3.46 3.35 -20.88
C GLY A 160 4.32 2.75 -19.75
N LYS A 161 4.58 3.47 -18.66
CA LYS A 161 5.25 2.90 -17.48
C LYS A 161 4.38 1.87 -16.79
N ASN A 162 3.11 2.17 -16.58
CA ASN A 162 2.12 1.24 -16.01
C ASN A 162 2.00 -0.05 -16.85
N VAL A 163 1.99 0.06 -18.18
CA VAL A 163 1.96 -1.11 -19.07
C VAL A 163 3.24 -1.93 -18.92
N ALA A 164 4.42 -1.27 -18.87
CA ALA A 164 5.69 -1.95 -18.67
C ALA A 164 5.78 -2.63 -17.28
N GLN A 165 5.18 -2.02 -16.27
CA GLN A 165 5.09 -2.59 -14.91
C GLN A 165 4.15 -3.81 -14.89
N LEU A 166 2.99 -3.73 -15.53
CA LEU A 166 2.05 -4.84 -15.62
C LEU A 166 2.70 -6.07 -16.31
N ARG A 167 3.45 -5.85 -17.38
CA ARG A 167 4.19 -6.92 -18.09
C ARG A 167 5.25 -7.65 -17.26
N LYS A 168 5.64 -7.08 -16.12
CA LYS A 168 6.57 -7.75 -15.19
C LYS A 168 5.85 -8.70 -14.22
N ILE A 169 4.54 -8.58 -14.11
CA ILE A 169 3.72 -9.35 -13.16
C ILE A 169 3.12 -10.58 -13.84
N ILE A 170 2.85 -10.47 -15.14
CA ILE A 170 2.31 -11.53 -16.00
C ILE A 170 3.42 -12.18 -16.82
#